data_d6bbaa6040db1a98cc9b63d757e2251d
#
_entry.id   d6bbaa6040db1a98cc9b63d757e2251d
#
_cell.length_a   1.000
_cell.length_b   1.000
_cell.length_c   1.000
_cell.angle_alpha   90.00
_cell.angle_beta   90.00
_cell.angle_gamma   90.00
#
_symmetry.space_group_name_H-M   'P 1'
#
loop_
_entity.id
_entity.type
_entity.pdbx_description
1 polymer ?
#
loop_
_entity_poly.entity_id
_entity_poly.type
_entity_poly.pdbx_seq_one_letter_code
_entity_poly.pdbx_strand_id
1 'polypeptide(L)'
;MRSLLVLYSYHHHNTEKVARVIAKVLDAEIRAPQEVDPEALQGYGLVGFGSGIYSERHHQSLLDLADRLPQAAGGRAFIFSTSGAPSMALKGDQLGVTTQKFHSALRERLRAKGYAIVGEFLCAGLNTNSFLRYFGGLNKGHPDAEDLRHAEEFARRLKHDASGP
;
A
#
# COMPACT_ATOMS: atom_id res chain seq x y z
N MET A 1 -9.94 -17.07 -3.38
CA MET A 1 -8.53 -16.75 -3.69
C MET A 1 -7.84 -16.35 -2.39
N ARG A 2 -6.71 -16.96 -2.03
CA ARG A 2 -5.96 -16.62 -0.82
C ARG A 2 -5.20 -15.32 -1.03
N SER A 3 -5.36 -14.35 -0.12
CA SER A 3 -4.73 -13.04 -0.21
C SER A 3 -3.90 -12.73 1.03
N LEU A 4 -2.81 -11.98 0.86
CA LEU A 4 -1.94 -11.51 1.93
C LEU A 4 -1.65 -10.02 1.76
N LEU A 5 -1.64 -9.27 2.85
CA LEU A 5 -1.10 -7.92 2.90
C LEU A 5 0.22 -7.91 3.67
N VAL A 6 1.27 -7.45 3.01
CA VAL A 6 2.57 -7.17 3.64
C VAL A 6 2.60 -5.70 4.01
N LEU A 7 2.60 -5.41 5.29
CA LEU A 7 2.41 -4.07 5.83
C LEU A 7 3.58 -3.63 6.70
N TYR A 8 4.17 -2.47 6.40
CA TYR A 8 4.96 -1.72 7.35
C TYR A 8 4.23 -0.43 7.76
N SER A 9 3.87 -0.32 9.03
CA SER A 9 3.19 0.86 9.58
C SER A 9 3.72 1.15 10.98
N TYR A 10 4.35 2.31 11.17
CA TYR A 10 4.97 2.68 12.44
C TYR A 10 4.36 3.97 13.02
N HIS A 11 4.48 5.10 12.32
CA HIS A 11 3.98 6.37 12.80
C HIS A 11 2.45 6.47 12.64
N HIS A 12 1.75 6.79 13.73
CA HIS A 12 0.30 7.03 13.76
C HIS A 12 -0.58 5.91 13.21
N HIS A 13 -0.02 4.78 12.83
CA HIS A 13 -0.74 3.63 12.25
C HIS A 13 -1.67 3.99 11.08
N ASN A 14 -1.32 5.04 10.30
CA ASN A 14 -2.15 5.51 9.20
C ASN A 14 -2.37 4.42 8.15
N THR A 15 -1.29 3.80 7.68
CA THR A 15 -1.39 2.74 6.66
C THR A 15 -2.06 1.48 7.22
N GLU A 16 -1.95 1.22 8.52
CA GLU A 16 -2.64 0.11 9.17
C GLU A 16 -4.15 0.24 9.11
N LYS A 17 -4.70 1.46 9.28
CA LYS A 17 -6.14 1.70 9.14
C LYS A 17 -6.63 1.32 7.75
N VAL A 18 -5.90 1.74 6.72
CA VAL A 18 -6.19 1.40 5.32
C VAL A 18 -6.06 -0.10 5.09
N ALA A 19 -4.97 -0.73 5.58
CA ALA A 19 -4.73 -2.16 5.44
C ALA A 19 -5.84 -3.01 6.05
N ARG A 20 -6.35 -2.64 7.22
CA ARG A 20 -7.45 -3.36 7.89
C ARG A 20 -8.74 -3.34 7.07
N VAL A 21 -9.06 -2.21 6.43
CA VAL A 21 -10.23 -2.11 5.55
C VAL A 21 -10.06 -3.00 4.32
N ILE A 22 -8.91 -2.92 3.66
CA ILE A 22 -8.60 -3.75 2.48
C ILE A 22 -8.61 -5.24 2.84
N ALA A 23 -7.96 -5.62 3.94
CA ALA A 23 -7.87 -7.00 4.39
C ALA A 23 -9.26 -7.59 4.70
N LYS A 24 -10.14 -6.81 5.32
CA LYS A 24 -11.53 -7.23 5.60
C LYS A 24 -12.29 -7.57 4.32
N VAL A 25 -12.16 -6.77 3.26
CA VAL A 25 -12.84 -7.00 1.98
C VAL A 25 -12.28 -8.22 1.24
N LEU A 26 -10.95 -8.38 1.28
CA LEU A 26 -10.24 -9.45 0.56
C LEU A 26 -10.16 -10.76 1.35
N ASP A 27 -10.61 -10.78 2.60
CA ASP A 27 -10.42 -11.90 3.54
C ASP A 27 -8.92 -12.28 3.61
N ALA A 28 -8.07 -11.26 3.84
CA ALA A 28 -6.63 -11.37 3.75
C ALA A 28 -5.97 -11.33 5.14
N GLU A 29 -4.87 -12.08 5.30
CA GLU A 29 -3.96 -11.93 6.42
C GLU A 29 -3.15 -10.63 6.27
N ILE A 30 -2.72 -10.04 7.40
CA ILE A 30 -1.75 -8.93 7.43
C ILE A 30 -0.50 -9.43 8.15
N ARG A 31 0.67 -9.24 7.54
CA ARG A 31 1.98 -9.59 8.14
C ARG A 31 2.99 -8.47 7.92
N ALA A 32 3.92 -8.31 8.86
CA ALA A 32 5.03 -7.40 8.69
C ALA A 32 6.08 -7.98 7.70
N PRO A 33 6.86 -7.14 6.99
CA PRO A 33 7.83 -7.62 6.01
C PRO A 33 8.85 -8.62 6.55
N GLN A 34 9.24 -8.49 7.82
CA GLN A 34 10.18 -9.41 8.48
C GLN A 34 9.57 -10.76 8.89
N GLU A 35 8.24 -10.86 8.90
CA GLU A 35 7.51 -12.09 9.23
C GLU A 35 7.18 -12.93 7.99
N VAL A 36 7.51 -12.41 6.81
CA VAL A 36 7.17 -13.03 5.53
C VAL A 36 8.37 -13.78 4.98
N ASP A 37 8.20 -15.07 4.75
CA ASP A 37 9.10 -15.84 3.91
C ASP A 37 8.84 -15.49 2.44
N PRO A 38 9.85 -14.96 1.70
CA PRO A 38 9.68 -14.59 0.29
C PRO A 38 9.15 -15.74 -0.60
N GLU A 39 9.58 -16.97 -0.34
CA GLU A 39 9.14 -18.15 -1.11
C GLU A 39 7.66 -18.47 -0.87
N ALA A 40 7.17 -18.25 0.34
CA ALA A 40 5.77 -18.52 0.70
C ALA A 40 4.78 -17.62 -0.04
N LEU A 41 5.22 -16.47 -0.57
CA LEU A 41 4.34 -15.55 -1.33
C LEU A 41 3.80 -16.16 -2.61
N GLN A 42 4.47 -17.14 -3.19
CA GLN A 42 3.99 -17.86 -4.38
C GLN A 42 2.68 -18.64 -4.12
N GLY A 43 2.38 -18.95 -2.86
CA GLY A 43 1.13 -19.62 -2.45
C GLY A 43 -0.09 -18.70 -2.38
N TYR A 44 0.07 -17.39 -2.61
CA TYR A 44 -1.03 -16.43 -2.59
C TYR A 44 -1.43 -15.99 -4.00
N GLY A 45 -2.72 -15.97 -4.26
CA GLY A 45 -3.26 -15.51 -5.53
C GLY A 45 -3.24 -13.99 -5.70
N LEU A 46 -3.15 -13.24 -4.59
CA LEU A 46 -3.04 -11.79 -4.58
C LEU A 46 -2.22 -11.32 -3.35
N VAL A 47 -1.21 -10.51 -3.58
CA VAL A 47 -0.37 -9.94 -2.51
C VAL A 47 -0.43 -8.42 -2.54
N GLY A 48 -0.80 -7.81 -1.42
CA GLY A 48 -0.75 -6.37 -1.22
C GLY A 48 0.55 -5.96 -0.53
N PHE A 49 1.20 -4.92 -1.01
CA PHE A 49 2.40 -4.33 -0.39
C PHE A 49 2.10 -2.90 0.03
N GLY A 50 2.25 -2.59 1.32
CA GLY A 50 1.87 -1.28 1.84
C GLY A 50 2.76 -0.73 2.94
N SER A 51 2.99 0.59 2.89
CA SER A 51 3.60 1.37 3.97
C SER A 51 3.20 2.83 3.89
N GLY A 52 3.58 3.60 4.91
CA GLY A 52 3.72 5.05 4.74
C GLY A 52 4.76 5.38 3.65
N ILE A 53 4.70 6.61 3.15
CA ILE A 53 5.70 7.14 2.21
C ILE A 53 6.77 7.90 3.00
N TYR A 54 8.02 7.49 2.81
CA TYR A 54 9.21 8.06 3.44
C TYR A 54 10.18 8.52 2.35
N SER A 55 10.51 9.79 2.31
CA SER A 55 11.37 10.35 1.25
C SER A 55 10.91 9.93 -0.16
N GLU A 56 9.63 10.17 -0.43
CA GLU A 56 8.95 9.90 -1.71
C GLU A 56 8.91 8.43 -2.17
N ARG A 57 9.14 7.47 -1.27
CA ARG A 57 9.07 6.03 -1.57
C ARG A 57 8.54 5.21 -0.40
N HIS A 58 8.23 3.97 -0.63
CA HIS A 58 7.87 3.02 0.41
C HIS A 58 9.03 2.78 1.38
N HIS A 59 8.71 2.30 2.58
CA HIS A 59 9.70 1.94 3.58
C HIS A 59 10.70 0.91 3.05
N GLN A 60 11.97 1.05 3.45
CA GLN A 60 13.08 0.23 2.96
C GLN A 60 12.83 -1.28 3.16
N SER A 61 12.18 -1.69 4.25
CA SER A 61 11.88 -3.10 4.50
C SER A 61 11.02 -3.77 3.43
N LEU A 62 10.08 -3.00 2.80
CA LEU A 62 9.29 -3.50 1.66
C LEU A 62 10.13 -3.60 0.39
N LEU A 63 11.02 -2.63 0.15
CA LEU A 63 11.93 -2.66 -0.99
C LEU A 63 12.90 -3.83 -0.87
N ASP A 64 13.47 -4.05 0.31
CA ASP A 64 14.38 -5.17 0.59
C ASP A 64 13.67 -6.54 0.45
N LEU A 65 12.41 -6.63 0.89
CA LEU A 65 11.62 -7.83 0.68
C LEU A 65 11.38 -8.06 -0.82
N ALA A 66 10.99 -7.02 -1.56
CA ALA A 66 10.75 -7.12 -3.00
C ALA A 66 12.01 -7.58 -3.76
N ASP A 67 13.18 -7.10 -3.36
CA ASP A 67 14.46 -7.52 -3.96
C ASP A 67 14.78 -9.01 -3.70
N ARG A 68 14.32 -9.56 -2.58
CA ARG A 68 14.52 -10.98 -2.20
C ARG A 68 13.47 -11.95 -2.73
N LEU A 69 12.38 -11.45 -3.32
CA LEU A 69 11.34 -12.32 -3.87
C LEU A 69 11.89 -13.21 -4.98
N PRO A 70 11.46 -14.49 -5.04
CA PRO A 70 11.72 -15.33 -6.20
C PRO A 70 10.98 -14.82 -7.44
N GLN A 71 11.33 -15.33 -8.61
CA GLN A 71 10.57 -15.05 -9.82
C GLN A 71 9.17 -15.66 -9.72
N ALA A 72 8.16 -14.83 -9.88
CA ALA A 72 6.76 -15.22 -9.80
C ALA A 72 6.22 -15.53 -11.20
N ALA A 73 5.79 -16.77 -11.43
CA ALA A 73 5.10 -17.15 -12.67
C ALA A 73 3.62 -16.69 -12.58
N GLY A 74 3.35 -15.46 -13.01
CA GLY A 74 2.00 -14.92 -13.04
C GLY A 74 1.48 -14.42 -11.69
N GLY A 75 2.35 -14.07 -10.76
CA GLY A 75 1.98 -13.47 -9.47
C GLY A 75 1.22 -12.15 -9.66
N ARG A 76 0.19 -11.91 -8.85
CA ARG A 76 -0.59 -10.67 -8.86
C ARG A 76 -0.31 -9.89 -7.59
N ALA A 77 -0.02 -8.60 -7.74
CA ALA A 77 0.24 -7.72 -6.62
C ALA A 77 -0.52 -6.40 -6.75
N PHE A 78 -0.82 -5.78 -5.62
CA PHE A 78 -1.25 -4.38 -5.56
C PHE A 78 -0.42 -3.61 -4.54
N ILE A 79 -0.36 -2.30 -4.71
CA ILE A 79 0.43 -1.42 -3.86
C ILE A 79 -0.51 -0.43 -3.18
N PHE A 80 -0.32 -0.19 -1.89
CA PHE A 80 -1.09 0.81 -1.15
C PHE A 80 -0.22 1.60 -0.19
N SER A 81 -0.56 2.87 0.00
CA SER A 81 0.21 3.73 0.90
C SER A 81 -0.60 4.88 1.48
N THR A 82 -0.07 5.44 2.54
CA THR A 82 -0.50 6.74 3.07
C THR A 82 0.67 7.72 3.01
N SER A 83 0.39 8.98 2.71
CA SER A 83 1.41 10.01 2.60
C SER A 83 1.08 11.22 3.45
N GLY A 84 2.11 11.76 4.11
CA GLY A 84 2.06 13.04 4.79
C GLY A 84 2.27 14.25 3.86
N ALA A 85 2.24 14.06 2.55
CA ALA A 85 2.32 15.16 1.59
C ALA A 85 1.10 16.10 1.71
N PRO A 86 1.23 17.38 1.32
CA PRO A 86 0.11 18.31 1.32
C PRO A 86 -1.11 17.77 0.57
N SER A 87 -2.31 18.03 1.06
CA SER A 87 -3.56 17.50 0.49
C SER A 87 -3.77 17.85 -0.97
N MET A 88 -3.21 18.96 -1.45
CA MET A 88 -3.24 19.34 -2.88
C MET A 88 -2.55 18.32 -3.79
N ALA A 89 -1.48 17.68 -3.31
CA ALA A 89 -0.77 16.63 -4.05
C ALA A 89 -1.49 15.27 -4.02
N LEU A 90 -2.50 15.13 -3.15
CA LEU A 90 -3.20 13.88 -2.88
C LEU A 90 -4.67 13.91 -3.33
N LYS A 91 -5.04 14.87 -4.22
CA LYS A 91 -6.41 15.04 -4.71
C LYS A 91 -6.44 15.32 -6.22
N GLY A 92 -7.59 15.04 -6.85
CA GLY A 92 -7.82 15.31 -8.25
C GLY A 92 -6.76 14.70 -9.16
N ASP A 93 -6.39 15.41 -10.22
CA ASP A 93 -5.42 14.94 -11.23
C ASP A 93 -4.00 14.72 -10.65
N GLN A 94 -3.65 15.44 -9.58
CA GLN A 94 -2.34 15.30 -8.93
C GLN A 94 -2.19 13.96 -8.20
N LEU A 95 -3.27 13.37 -7.71
CA LEU A 95 -3.22 12.09 -7.01
C LEU A 95 -2.58 10.99 -7.88
N GLY A 96 -2.97 10.90 -9.14
CA GLY A 96 -2.40 9.92 -10.08
C GLY A 96 -0.90 10.11 -10.30
N VAL A 97 -0.47 11.36 -10.51
CA VAL A 97 0.95 11.71 -10.71
C VAL A 97 1.76 11.38 -9.45
N THR A 98 1.25 11.77 -8.28
CA THR A 98 1.91 11.51 -6.99
C THR A 98 1.99 10.02 -6.70
N THR A 99 0.92 9.25 -6.96
CA THR A 99 0.91 7.79 -6.79
C THR A 99 1.96 7.13 -7.69
N GLN A 100 2.01 7.50 -8.97
CA GLN A 100 2.99 6.97 -9.90
C GLN A 100 4.42 7.21 -9.43
N LYS A 101 4.71 8.41 -8.93
CA LYS A 101 6.02 8.80 -8.42
C LYS A 101 6.38 8.00 -7.17
N PHE A 102 5.52 8.01 -6.16
CA PHE A 102 5.82 7.43 -4.85
C PHE A 102 5.87 5.89 -4.86
N HIS A 103 5.14 5.28 -5.77
CA HIS A 103 5.11 3.82 -5.89
C HIS A 103 6.16 3.26 -6.87
N SER A 104 6.84 4.11 -7.66
CA SER A 104 7.73 3.66 -8.74
C SER A 104 8.78 2.64 -8.28
N ALA A 105 9.49 2.95 -7.21
CA ALA A 105 10.58 2.11 -6.73
C ALA A 105 10.13 0.70 -6.31
N LEU A 106 8.95 0.57 -5.69
CA LEU A 106 8.38 -0.72 -5.31
C LEU A 106 7.77 -1.45 -6.53
N ARG A 107 7.04 -0.71 -7.37
CA ARG A 107 6.44 -1.23 -8.60
C ARG A 107 7.46 -1.86 -9.53
N GLU A 108 8.58 -1.18 -9.76
CA GLU A 108 9.64 -1.68 -10.64
C GLU A 108 10.25 -2.97 -10.11
N ARG A 109 10.51 -3.06 -8.80
CA ARG A 109 11.03 -4.29 -8.18
C ARG A 109 10.07 -5.46 -8.30
N LEU A 110 8.78 -5.24 -8.00
CA LEU A 110 7.76 -6.27 -8.10
C LEU A 110 7.60 -6.75 -9.55
N ARG A 111 7.58 -5.83 -10.53
CA ARG A 111 7.54 -6.17 -11.96
C ARG A 111 8.77 -6.95 -12.42
N ALA A 112 9.96 -6.58 -11.95
CA ALA A 112 11.19 -7.31 -12.24
C ALA A 112 11.17 -8.76 -11.70
N LYS A 113 10.34 -9.01 -10.67
CA LYS A 113 10.08 -10.35 -10.12
C LYS A 113 8.90 -11.06 -10.77
N GLY A 114 8.34 -10.52 -11.85
CA GLY A 114 7.25 -11.16 -12.61
C GLY A 114 5.84 -10.92 -12.04
N TYR A 115 5.67 -10.01 -11.07
CA TYR A 115 4.35 -9.67 -10.57
C TYR A 115 3.62 -8.70 -11.52
N ALA A 116 2.38 -9.03 -11.85
CA ALA A 116 1.44 -8.09 -12.47
C ALA A 116 0.87 -7.16 -11.38
N ILE A 117 1.08 -5.85 -11.53
CA ILE A 117 0.49 -4.85 -10.63
C ILE A 117 -0.93 -4.58 -11.07
N VAL A 118 -1.89 -5.08 -10.28
CA VAL A 118 -3.33 -5.05 -10.61
C VAL A 118 -4.06 -3.86 -9.99
N GLY A 119 -3.39 -3.06 -9.19
CA GLY A 119 -3.97 -1.84 -8.62
C GLY A 119 -2.99 -1.08 -7.73
N GLU A 120 -3.25 0.19 -7.56
CA GLU A 120 -2.47 1.08 -6.69
C GLU A 120 -3.41 2.03 -5.95
N PHE A 121 -3.17 2.25 -4.66
CA PHE A 121 -3.95 3.12 -3.80
C PHE A 121 -3.07 4.03 -2.96
N LEU A 122 -3.36 5.31 -2.94
CA LEU A 122 -2.69 6.30 -2.09
C LEU A 122 -3.74 7.23 -1.49
N CYS A 123 -3.63 7.50 -0.20
CA CYS A 123 -4.41 8.54 0.47
C CYS A 123 -3.56 9.35 1.46
N ALA A 124 -4.16 10.41 2.02
CA ALA A 124 -3.52 11.22 3.04
C ALA A 124 -3.35 10.45 4.35
N GLY A 125 -2.28 10.77 5.07
CA GLY A 125 -2.02 10.33 6.43
C GLY A 125 -1.56 11.49 7.30
N LEU A 126 -1.87 11.45 8.59
CA LEU A 126 -1.41 12.44 9.55
C LEU A 126 0.12 12.52 9.55
N ASN A 127 0.64 13.73 9.40
CA ASN A 127 2.07 14.01 9.47
C ASN A 127 2.38 15.00 10.58
N THR A 128 3.14 14.57 11.57
CA THR A 128 3.60 15.38 12.70
C THR A 128 5.11 15.57 12.72
N ASN A 129 5.80 15.38 11.61
CA ASN A 129 7.23 15.51 11.50
C ASN A 129 7.68 16.96 11.69
N SER A 130 8.87 17.16 12.28
CA SER A 130 9.49 18.46 12.49
C SER A 130 8.56 19.43 13.26
N PHE A 131 8.47 20.68 12.79
CA PHE A 131 7.66 21.72 13.41
C PHE A 131 6.14 21.50 13.27
N LEU A 132 5.69 20.63 12.35
CA LEU A 132 4.26 20.36 12.12
C LEU A 132 3.55 19.87 13.38
N ARG A 133 4.26 19.15 14.26
CA ARG A 133 3.71 18.65 15.54
C ARG A 133 3.19 19.78 16.46
N TYR A 134 3.80 20.96 16.39
CA TYR A 134 3.40 22.11 17.22
C TYR A 134 2.07 22.74 16.78
N PHE A 135 1.62 22.46 15.56
CA PHE A 135 0.37 22.93 14.97
C PHE A 135 -0.68 21.82 14.81
N GLY A 136 -0.47 20.66 15.47
CA GLY A 136 -1.38 19.52 15.38
C GLY A 136 -1.17 18.64 14.15
N GLY A 137 -0.11 18.88 13.38
CA GLY A 137 0.25 18.09 12.21
C GLY A 137 -0.39 18.55 10.90
N LEU A 138 0.13 18.03 9.79
CA LEU A 138 -0.46 18.15 8.46
C LEU A 138 -1.42 16.98 8.23
N ASN A 139 -2.50 17.20 7.46
CA ASN A 139 -3.55 16.20 7.19
C ASN A 139 -4.17 15.64 8.49
N LYS A 140 -4.46 16.51 9.45
CA LYS A 140 -5.11 16.12 10.70
C LYS A 140 -6.44 15.40 10.42
N GLY A 141 -6.62 14.25 11.07
CA GLY A 141 -7.81 13.42 10.89
C GLY A 141 -7.73 12.40 9.75
N HIS A 142 -6.67 12.44 8.93
CA HIS A 142 -6.47 11.45 7.85
C HIS A 142 -5.61 10.23 8.29
N PRO A 143 -5.87 9.05 7.75
CA PRO A 143 -7.00 8.73 6.87
C PRO A 143 -8.35 8.96 7.57
N ASP A 144 -9.27 9.66 6.89
CA ASP A 144 -10.62 9.90 7.39
C ASP A 144 -11.62 8.85 6.85
N ALA A 145 -12.92 9.04 7.14
CA ALA A 145 -13.96 8.11 6.71
C ALA A 145 -14.08 8.02 5.18
N GLU A 146 -13.79 9.10 4.45
CA GLU A 146 -13.81 9.12 2.98
C GLU A 146 -12.62 8.35 2.41
N ASP A 147 -11.42 8.56 2.96
CA ASP A 147 -10.24 7.79 2.58
C ASP A 147 -10.45 6.29 2.77
N LEU A 148 -11.05 5.89 3.90
CA LEU A 148 -11.34 4.49 4.20
C LEU A 148 -12.44 3.92 3.29
N ARG A 149 -13.44 4.71 2.90
CA ARG A 149 -14.44 4.32 1.91
C ARG A 149 -13.81 4.07 0.54
N HIS A 150 -12.91 4.94 0.09
CA HIS A 150 -12.17 4.76 -1.15
C HIS A 150 -11.27 3.51 -1.10
N ALA A 151 -10.65 3.22 0.05
CA ALA A 151 -9.87 1.99 0.25
C ALA A 151 -10.77 0.74 0.15
N GLU A 152 -11.98 0.79 0.69
CA GLU A 152 -12.96 -0.30 0.58
C GLU A 152 -13.39 -0.52 -0.87
N GLU A 153 -13.71 0.55 -1.60
CA GLU A 153 -14.08 0.49 -3.02
C GLU A 153 -12.92 -0.05 -3.88
N PHE A 154 -11.70 0.36 -3.58
CA PHE A 154 -10.51 -0.18 -4.23
C PHE A 154 -10.38 -1.70 -4.01
N ALA A 155 -10.54 -2.16 -2.77
CA ALA A 155 -10.47 -3.58 -2.46
C ALA A 155 -11.60 -4.40 -3.11
N ARG A 156 -12.82 -3.83 -3.21
CA ARG A 156 -13.94 -4.47 -3.92
C ARG A 156 -13.65 -4.65 -5.41
N ARG A 157 -13.04 -3.65 -6.06
CA ARG A 157 -12.60 -3.79 -7.46
C ARG A 157 -11.57 -4.89 -7.62
N LEU A 158 -10.53 -4.93 -6.77
CA LEU A 158 -9.53 -6.00 -6.79
C LEU A 158 -10.15 -7.39 -6.64
N LYS A 159 -11.13 -7.52 -5.75
CA LYS A 159 -11.83 -8.79 -5.52
C LYS A 159 -12.66 -9.21 -6.74
N HIS A 160 -13.37 -8.28 -7.35
CA HIS A 160 -14.16 -8.52 -8.56
C HIS A 160 -13.27 -8.97 -9.73
N ASP A 161 -12.18 -8.22 -9.99
CA ASP A 161 -11.25 -8.50 -11.09
C ASP A 161 -10.46 -9.82 -10.88
N ALA A 162 -10.37 -10.27 -9.62
CA ALA A 162 -9.77 -11.56 -9.28
C ALA A 162 -10.75 -12.74 -9.42
N SER A 163 -12.06 -12.47 -9.47
CA SER A 163 -13.12 -13.45 -9.59
C SER A 163 -13.68 -13.54 -11.02
N GLY A 164 -13.04 -12.85 -11.98
CA GLY A 164 -13.46 -12.79 -13.38
C GLY A 164 -13.50 -14.17 -14.07
N PRO A 165 -14.20 -14.25 -15.21
CA PRO A 165 -14.85 -15.44 -15.73
C PRO A 165 -13.93 -16.62 -15.92
#